data_7807a61dcd322868f787b7e31ac89636
#
_entry.id   7807a61dcd322868f787b7e31ac89636
#
_cell.length_a   1.000
_cell.length_b   1.000
_cell.length_c   1.000
_cell.angle_alpha   90.00
_cell.angle_beta   90.00
_cell.angle_gamma   90.00
#
_symmetry.space_group_name_H-M   'P 1'
#
loop_
_entity.id
_entity.type
_entity.pdbx_description
1 polymer ?
#
loop_
_entity_poly.entity_id
_entity_poly.type
_entity_poly.pdbx_seq_one_letter_code
_entity_poly.pdbx_strand_id
1 'polypeptide(L)'
;QAELIGLTLNDVDFTLQQIKVLGKRNKERIIPVSLNLLETIGEYTSYRKARSDSNLLLTSDGKKLYPKLVYNIVNKYLSQVTTLSQCSPHVLRHSFATHMLNNGAELNSIKELLGHVNLSATQVYTHNSLEKIKTIYKQAHPRA
;
A
#
# COMPACT_ATOMS: atom_id res chain seq x y z
N GLN A 1 -3.28 -0.33 -8.37
CA GLN A 1 -3.34 -1.78 -8.71
C GLN A 1 -2.00 -2.28 -9.22
N ALA A 2 -1.39 -1.64 -10.23
CA ALA A 2 -0.13 -2.09 -10.82
C ALA A 2 0.98 -2.24 -9.78
N GLU A 3 1.13 -1.28 -8.88
CA GLU A 3 2.09 -1.31 -7.78
C GLU A 3 1.87 -2.52 -6.85
N LEU A 4 0.63 -2.80 -6.47
CA LEU A 4 0.28 -3.96 -5.65
C LEU A 4 0.62 -5.29 -6.34
N ILE A 5 0.32 -5.39 -7.63
CA ILE A 5 0.60 -6.58 -8.45
C ILE A 5 2.11 -6.81 -8.63
N GLY A 6 2.87 -5.71 -8.67
CA GLY A 6 4.32 -5.73 -8.84
C GLY A 6 5.12 -5.97 -7.55
N LEU A 7 4.49 -5.93 -6.37
CA LEU A 7 5.19 -6.16 -5.11
C LEU A 7 5.81 -7.56 -5.06
N THR A 8 7.04 -7.60 -4.54
CA THR A 8 7.78 -8.83 -4.28
C THR A 8 7.98 -9.04 -2.77
N LEU A 9 8.44 -10.21 -2.37
CA LEU A 9 8.81 -10.48 -0.97
C LEU A 9 9.95 -9.58 -0.50
N ASN A 10 10.88 -9.25 -1.38
CA ASN A 10 12.03 -8.40 -1.06
C ASN A 10 11.66 -6.93 -0.83
N ASP A 11 10.45 -6.53 -1.21
CA ASP A 11 9.96 -5.16 -1.01
C ASP A 11 9.40 -4.94 0.40
N VAL A 12 9.23 -6.01 1.18
CA VAL A 12 8.69 -5.96 2.54
C VAL A 12 9.82 -6.01 3.56
N ASP A 13 9.99 -4.94 4.31
CA ASP A 13 10.94 -4.88 5.43
C ASP A 13 10.19 -5.03 6.76
N PHE A 14 10.28 -6.21 7.34
CA PHE A 14 9.63 -6.54 8.61
C PHE A 14 10.28 -5.83 9.80
N THR A 15 11.56 -5.54 9.73
CA THR A 15 12.31 -4.87 10.80
C THR A 15 12.01 -3.39 10.86
N LEU A 16 12.05 -2.72 9.70
CA LEU A 16 11.78 -1.29 9.59
C LEU A 16 10.28 -0.97 9.47
N GLN A 17 9.40 -1.99 9.43
CA GLN A 17 7.95 -1.84 9.30
C GLN A 17 7.56 -0.99 8.09
N GLN A 18 8.04 -1.39 6.91
CA GLN A 18 7.82 -0.64 5.70
C GLN A 18 7.76 -1.52 4.45
N ILE A 19 7.10 -1.00 3.43
CA ILE A 19 7.05 -1.62 2.10
C ILE A 19 7.61 -0.62 1.09
N LYS A 20 8.56 -1.08 0.28
CA LYS A 20 9.09 -0.33 -0.85
C LYS A 20 8.19 -0.54 -2.07
N VAL A 21 7.72 0.53 -2.67
CA VAL A 21 6.81 0.47 -3.82
C VAL A 21 7.40 1.17 -5.02
N LEU A 22 7.42 0.49 -6.16
CA LEU A 22 7.84 1.05 -7.42
C LEU A 22 6.63 1.66 -8.15
N GLY A 23 6.61 3.00 -8.21
CA GLY A 23 5.55 3.76 -8.86
C GLY A 23 5.82 4.03 -10.35
N LYS A 24 4.98 4.90 -10.93
CA LYS A 24 5.15 5.35 -12.33
C LYS A 24 6.52 6.03 -12.52
N ARG A 25 7.10 5.86 -13.72
CA ARG A 25 8.42 6.40 -14.11
C ARG A 25 9.57 5.88 -13.25
N ASN A 26 9.44 4.64 -12.76
CA ASN A 26 10.46 3.98 -11.93
C ASN A 26 10.81 4.74 -10.63
N LYS A 27 9.86 5.53 -10.10
CA LYS A 27 10.05 6.22 -8.82
C LYS A 27 9.70 5.28 -7.68
N GLU A 28 10.68 5.05 -6.81
CA GLU A 28 10.46 4.29 -5.58
C GLU A 28 9.91 5.21 -4.49
N ARG A 29 9.08 4.65 -3.62
CA ARG A 29 8.66 5.26 -2.37
C ARG A 29 8.51 4.22 -1.29
N ILE A 30 8.66 4.66 -0.05
CA ILE A 30 8.51 3.83 1.13
C ILE A 30 7.15 4.13 1.76
N ILE A 31 6.42 3.06 2.07
CA ILE A 31 5.14 3.12 2.75
C ILE A 31 5.31 2.46 4.11
N PRO A 32 5.13 3.21 5.23
CA PRO A 32 5.10 2.62 6.55
C PRO A 32 3.87 1.72 6.69
N VAL A 33 4.02 0.62 7.43
CA VAL A 33 2.94 -0.35 7.65
C VAL A 33 2.87 -0.73 9.12
N SER A 34 1.66 -1.12 9.57
CA SER A 34 1.45 -1.56 10.93
C SER A 34 2.00 -2.99 11.15
N LEU A 35 2.32 -3.31 12.39
CA LEU A 35 2.74 -4.66 12.79
C LEU A 35 1.68 -5.70 12.43
N ASN A 36 0.41 -5.41 12.65
CA ASN A 36 -0.69 -6.32 12.31
C ASN A 36 -0.72 -6.67 10.81
N LEU A 37 -0.44 -5.69 9.93
CA LEU A 37 -0.34 -5.97 8.50
C LEU A 37 0.86 -6.86 8.18
N LEU A 38 2.00 -6.64 8.83
CA LEU A 38 3.19 -7.48 8.65
C LEU A 38 2.98 -8.91 9.14
N GLU A 39 2.31 -9.09 10.28
CA GLU A 39 1.91 -10.41 10.80
C GLU A 39 1.01 -11.12 9.78
N THR A 40 -0.02 -10.43 9.27
CA THR A 40 -0.90 -10.95 8.22
C THR A 40 -0.14 -11.35 6.95
N ILE A 41 0.85 -10.55 6.53
CA ILE A 41 1.72 -10.87 5.40
C ILE A 41 2.57 -12.11 5.70
N GLY A 42 3.14 -12.19 6.91
CA GLY A 42 3.93 -13.33 7.37
C GLY A 42 3.12 -14.63 7.36
N GLU A 43 1.92 -14.61 7.92
CA GLU A 43 0.99 -15.74 7.88
C GLU A 43 0.64 -16.14 6.44
N TYR A 44 0.24 -15.18 5.62
CA TYR A 44 -0.08 -15.42 4.22
C TYR A 44 1.08 -16.09 3.48
N THR A 45 2.32 -15.61 3.69
CA THR A 45 3.51 -16.15 3.02
C THR A 45 3.84 -17.57 3.46
N SER A 46 3.49 -17.96 4.70
CA SER A 46 3.68 -19.33 5.20
C SER A 46 2.70 -20.34 4.56
N TYR A 47 1.49 -19.91 4.22
CA TYR A 47 0.45 -20.77 3.63
C TYR A 47 0.40 -20.75 2.10
N ARG A 48 0.94 -19.70 1.46
CA ARG A 48 0.89 -19.61 0.00
C ARG A 48 1.67 -20.75 -0.65
N LYS A 49 1.13 -21.30 -1.74
CA LYS A 49 1.85 -22.30 -2.52
C LYS A 49 3.14 -21.69 -3.05
N ALA A 50 4.27 -22.10 -2.47
CA ALA A 50 5.59 -21.67 -2.92
C ALA A 50 5.81 -22.13 -4.36
N ARG A 51 5.81 -21.17 -5.29
CA ARG A 51 6.39 -21.33 -6.62
C ARG A 51 7.59 -20.41 -6.70
N SER A 52 8.45 -20.63 -7.67
CA SER A 52 9.64 -19.81 -7.96
C SER A 52 9.36 -18.32 -8.23
N ASP A 53 8.11 -17.89 -8.11
CA ASP A 53 7.70 -16.53 -8.37
C ASP A 53 7.96 -15.66 -7.13
N SER A 54 8.74 -14.59 -7.33
CA SER A 54 9.11 -13.63 -6.28
C SER A 54 7.96 -12.71 -5.87
N ASN A 55 6.83 -12.68 -6.60
CA ASN A 55 5.72 -11.80 -6.29
C ASN A 55 5.14 -12.07 -4.90
N LEU A 56 4.87 -10.99 -4.16
CA LEU A 56 4.31 -11.08 -2.82
C LEU A 56 2.93 -11.74 -2.83
N LEU A 57 2.04 -11.25 -3.68
CA LEU A 57 0.66 -11.71 -3.77
C LEU A 57 0.44 -12.57 -5.01
N LEU A 58 -0.21 -13.71 -4.80
CA LEU A 58 -0.50 -14.70 -5.84
C LEU A 58 -1.99 -15.04 -5.87
N THR A 59 -2.45 -15.57 -6.98
CA THR A 59 -3.78 -16.21 -7.09
C THR A 59 -3.81 -17.53 -6.31
N SER A 60 -4.98 -18.11 -6.11
CA SER A 60 -5.15 -19.40 -5.43
C SER A 60 -4.42 -20.55 -6.11
N ASP A 61 -4.20 -20.47 -7.42
CA ASP A 61 -3.43 -21.42 -8.22
C ASP A 61 -1.93 -21.06 -8.33
N GLY A 62 -1.49 -20.05 -7.55
CA GLY A 62 -0.08 -19.65 -7.42
C GLY A 62 0.47 -18.85 -8.59
N LYS A 63 -0.38 -18.19 -9.38
CA LYS A 63 0.02 -17.30 -10.48
C LYS A 63 0.02 -15.84 -10.02
N LYS A 64 0.70 -15.00 -10.79
CA LYS A 64 0.70 -13.54 -10.58
C LYS A 64 -0.72 -12.97 -10.64
N LEU A 65 -1.02 -12.00 -9.77
CA LEU A 65 -2.28 -11.26 -9.81
C LEU A 65 -2.41 -10.46 -11.10
N TYR A 66 -3.66 -10.15 -11.47
CA TYR A 66 -3.99 -9.29 -12.60
C TYR A 66 -5.03 -8.22 -12.21
N PRO A 67 -5.10 -7.08 -12.93
CA PRO A 67 -5.89 -5.92 -12.48
C PRO A 67 -7.37 -6.21 -12.23
N LYS A 68 -7.99 -7.04 -13.07
CA LYS A 68 -9.42 -7.39 -12.92
C LYS A 68 -9.68 -8.18 -11.64
N LEU A 69 -8.77 -9.08 -11.26
CA LEU A 69 -8.92 -9.85 -10.01
C LEU A 69 -8.82 -8.93 -8.79
N VAL A 70 -7.82 -8.03 -8.77
CA VAL A 70 -7.67 -7.04 -7.69
C VAL A 70 -8.92 -6.16 -7.58
N TYR A 71 -9.43 -5.69 -8.71
CA TYR A 71 -10.68 -4.91 -8.74
C TYR A 71 -11.85 -5.71 -8.16
N ASN A 72 -12.04 -6.97 -8.58
CA ASN A 72 -13.15 -7.80 -8.14
C ASN A 72 -13.08 -8.11 -6.63
N ILE A 73 -11.88 -8.38 -6.10
CA ILE A 73 -11.67 -8.61 -4.67
C ILE A 73 -12.05 -7.35 -3.88
N VAL A 74 -11.52 -6.20 -4.27
CA VAL A 74 -11.81 -4.93 -3.59
C VAL A 74 -13.30 -4.61 -3.65
N ASN A 75 -13.92 -4.76 -4.82
CA ASN A 75 -15.35 -4.53 -5.01
C ASN A 75 -16.18 -5.43 -4.11
N LYS A 76 -15.88 -6.75 -4.09
CA LYS A 76 -16.58 -7.74 -3.26
C LYS A 76 -16.58 -7.36 -1.77
N TYR A 77 -15.44 -6.96 -1.22
CA TYR A 77 -15.34 -6.65 0.20
C TYR A 77 -15.91 -5.26 0.54
N LEU A 78 -15.72 -4.27 -0.32
CA LEU A 78 -16.31 -2.95 -0.11
C LEU A 78 -17.83 -2.97 -0.18
N SER A 79 -18.43 -3.71 -1.11
CA SER A 79 -19.89 -3.80 -1.23
C SER A 79 -20.57 -4.42 0.00
N GLN A 80 -19.83 -5.13 0.86
CA GLN A 80 -20.35 -5.67 2.12
C GLN A 80 -20.40 -4.63 3.25
N VAL A 81 -19.63 -3.55 3.16
CA VAL A 81 -19.48 -2.57 4.25
C VAL A 81 -19.91 -1.15 3.87
N THR A 82 -20.32 -0.93 2.64
CA THR A 82 -20.80 0.38 2.16
C THR A 82 -21.95 0.25 1.18
N THR A 83 -22.84 1.23 1.20
CA THR A 83 -23.96 1.38 0.24
C THR A 83 -23.58 2.19 -1.02
N LEU A 84 -22.30 2.55 -1.16
CA LEU A 84 -21.84 3.28 -2.32
C LEU A 84 -22.01 2.47 -3.60
N SER A 85 -22.55 3.09 -4.63
CA SER A 85 -22.78 2.47 -5.94
C SER A 85 -21.49 2.06 -6.68
N GLN A 86 -20.38 2.69 -6.35
CA GLN A 86 -19.07 2.39 -6.94
C GLN A 86 -18.07 1.97 -5.85
N CYS A 87 -17.74 0.68 -5.83
CA CYS A 87 -16.74 0.11 -4.94
C CYS A 87 -15.49 -0.23 -5.76
N SER A 88 -14.43 0.56 -5.63
CA SER A 88 -13.21 0.40 -6.44
C SER A 88 -11.95 0.70 -5.62
N PRO A 89 -10.77 0.25 -6.07
CA PRO A 89 -9.49 0.64 -5.46
C PRO A 89 -9.27 2.15 -5.36
N HIS A 90 -9.86 2.94 -6.28
CA HIS A 90 -9.80 4.41 -6.22
C HIS A 90 -10.59 4.98 -5.04
N VAL A 91 -11.71 4.37 -4.70
CA VAL A 91 -12.50 4.76 -3.52
C VAL A 91 -11.70 4.53 -2.24
N LEU A 92 -11.05 3.38 -2.09
CA LEU A 92 -10.15 3.13 -0.95
C LEU A 92 -9.05 4.18 -0.84
N ARG A 93 -8.42 4.51 -1.96
CA ARG A 93 -7.37 5.53 -2.00
C ARG A 93 -7.90 6.90 -1.61
N HIS A 94 -9.08 7.28 -2.09
CA HIS A 94 -9.72 8.55 -1.73
C HIS A 94 -10.09 8.58 -0.24
N SER A 95 -10.71 7.53 0.26
CA SER A 95 -11.07 7.40 1.68
C SER A 95 -9.84 7.48 2.58
N PHE A 96 -8.73 6.83 2.20
CA PHE A 96 -7.46 6.92 2.91
C PHE A 96 -6.98 8.38 2.96
N ALA A 97 -6.94 9.08 1.82
CA ALA A 97 -6.49 10.48 1.77
C ALA A 97 -7.36 11.39 2.63
N THR A 98 -8.68 11.24 2.54
CA THR A 98 -9.64 12.04 3.33
C THR A 98 -9.48 11.76 4.82
N HIS A 99 -9.34 10.50 5.20
CA HIS A 99 -9.16 10.11 6.59
C HIS A 99 -7.87 10.70 7.18
N MET A 100 -6.76 10.61 6.46
CA MET A 100 -5.48 11.19 6.88
C MET A 100 -5.57 12.72 7.04
N LEU A 101 -6.23 13.42 6.10
CA LEU A 101 -6.45 14.87 6.19
C LEU A 101 -7.29 15.24 7.41
N ASN A 102 -8.38 14.53 7.67
CA ASN A 102 -9.26 14.77 8.81
C ASN A 102 -8.55 14.56 10.16
N ASN A 103 -7.51 13.70 10.18
CA ASN A 103 -6.67 13.47 11.35
C ASN A 103 -5.41 14.37 11.39
N GLY A 104 -5.39 15.45 10.62
CA GLY A 104 -4.36 16.47 10.70
C GLY A 104 -3.08 16.19 9.90
N ALA A 105 -3.08 15.18 9.02
CA ALA A 105 -1.92 14.95 8.16
C ALA A 105 -1.77 16.04 7.11
N GLU A 106 -0.55 16.53 6.90
CA GLU A 106 -0.24 17.51 5.87
C GLU A 106 -0.52 16.95 4.47
N LEU A 107 -1.14 17.76 3.60
CA LEU A 107 -1.49 17.37 2.23
C LEU A 107 -0.28 16.88 1.42
N ASN A 108 0.89 17.48 1.62
CA ASN A 108 2.12 17.08 0.91
C ASN A 108 2.57 15.66 1.32
N SER A 109 2.51 15.35 2.61
CA SER A 109 2.84 14.01 3.11
C SER A 109 1.89 12.93 2.57
N ILE A 110 0.60 13.25 2.43
CA ILE A 110 -0.38 12.35 1.83
C ILE A 110 -0.08 12.15 0.33
N LYS A 111 0.26 13.22 -0.39
CA LYS A 111 0.66 13.14 -1.81
C LYS A 111 1.89 12.25 -2.01
N GLU A 112 2.89 12.35 -1.13
CA GLU A 112 4.08 11.50 -1.14
C GLU A 112 3.73 10.03 -0.94
N LEU A 113 2.97 9.70 0.11
CA LEU A 113 2.50 8.34 0.39
C LEU A 113 1.73 7.75 -0.80
N LEU A 114 0.89 8.55 -1.40
CA LEU A 114 0.06 8.12 -2.53
C LEU A 114 0.82 8.12 -3.87
N GLY A 115 2.00 8.72 -3.98
CA GLY A 115 2.79 8.77 -5.21
C GLY A 115 2.18 9.66 -6.28
N HIS A 116 1.63 10.84 -5.92
CA HIS A 116 1.16 11.82 -6.88
C HIS A 116 2.34 12.54 -7.58
N VAL A 117 2.36 12.53 -8.90
CA VAL A 117 3.49 12.87 -9.78
C VAL A 117 3.84 14.38 -9.84
N ASN A 118 3.07 15.28 -9.24
CA ASN A 118 3.19 16.72 -9.42
C ASN A 118 3.98 17.48 -8.34
N LEU A 119 5.04 16.90 -7.82
CA LEU A 119 6.06 17.68 -7.14
C LEU A 119 7.39 17.45 -7.87
N SER A 120 7.88 18.53 -8.44
CA SER A 120 9.19 18.63 -9.08
C SER A 120 10.29 18.18 -8.13
N ALA A 121 11.29 17.55 -8.72
CA ALA A 121 12.55 17.11 -8.14
C ALA A 121 12.52 15.73 -7.45
N THR A 122 13.53 15.00 -7.78
CA THR A 122 14.02 13.79 -7.13
C THR A 122 14.20 14.08 -5.64
N GLN A 123 13.15 13.88 -4.84
CA GLN A 123 13.32 13.91 -3.40
C GLN A 123 14.05 12.63 -3.03
N VAL A 124 15.34 12.78 -2.74
CA VAL A 124 16.10 11.78 -2.02
C VAL A 124 15.40 11.61 -0.66
N TYR A 125 14.82 10.45 -0.41
CA TYR A 125 14.27 10.13 0.90
C TYR A 125 15.41 10.16 1.92
N THR A 126 15.49 11.23 2.66
CA THR A 126 16.41 11.34 3.79
C THR A 126 15.83 10.57 4.97
N HIS A 127 16.67 10.11 5.88
CA HIS A 127 16.23 9.44 7.11
C HIS A 127 15.18 10.28 7.87
N ASN A 128 15.35 11.59 7.92
CA ASN A 128 14.43 12.53 8.56
C ASN A 128 13.05 12.59 7.88
N SER A 129 12.98 12.47 6.53
CA SER A 129 11.69 12.47 5.83
C SER A 129 10.90 11.19 6.10
N LEU A 130 11.57 10.05 6.21
CA LEU A 130 10.95 8.76 6.52
C LEU A 130 10.40 8.73 7.95
N GLU A 131 11.14 9.25 8.92
CA GLU A 131 10.66 9.35 10.30
C GLU A 131 9.44 10.27 10.43
N LYS A 132 9.43 11.40 9.71
CA LYS A 132 8.26 12.29 9.64
C LYS A 132 7.05 11.57 9.06
N ILE A 133 7.20 10.83 7.97
CA ILE A 133 6.13 10.06 7.33
C ILE A 133 5.60 8.97 8.27
N LYS A 134 6.47 8.25 8.99
CA LYS A 134 6.08 7.23 9.98
C LYS A 134 5.29 7.85 11.14
N THR A 135 5.72 9.01 11.63
CA THR A 135 5.02 9.72 12.70
C THR A 135 3.62 10.15 12.28
N ILE A 136 3.49 10.75 11.10
CA ILE A 136 2.20 11.15 10.53
C ILE A 136 1.30 9.93 10.31
N TYR A 137 1.86 8.83 9.80
CA TYR A 137 1.11 7.57 9.62
C TYR A 137 0.56 7.06 10.94
N LYS A 138 1.40 6.98 11.99
CA LYS A 138 0.98 6.52 13.32
C LYS A 138 -0.10 7.41 13.95
N GLN A 139 -0.02 8.72 13.74
CA GLN A 139 -0.99 9.66 14.30
C GLN A 139 -2.33 9.68 13.56
N ALA A 140 -2.31 9.51 12.26
CA ALA A 140 -3.46 9.75 11.41
C ALA A 140 -4.10 8.48 10.83
N HIS A 141 -3.41 7.34 10.82
CA HIS A 141 -3.95 6.10 10.26
C HIS A 141 -4.74 5.30 11.31
N PRO A 142 -5.98 4.82 11.00
CA PRO A 142 -6.87 4.19 11.98
C PRO A 142 -6.40 2.83 12.50
N ARG A 143 -5.39 2.22 11.86
CA ARG A 143 -4.81 0.92 12.21
C ARG A 143 -3.27 0.96 12.22
N ALA A 144 -2.70 2.10 12.58
CA ALA A 144 -1.25 2.23 12.71
C ALA A 144 -0.75 1.57 13.99
#